data_763fdd1477a8caf06a6810bd8816c26a
#
_entry.id   763fdd1477a8caf06a6810bd8816c26a
#
_cell.length_a   1.000
_cell.length_b   1.000
_cell.length_c   1.000
_cell.angle_alpha   90.00
_cell.angle_beta   90.00
_cell.angle_gamma   90.00
#
_symmetry.space_group_name_H-M   'P 1'
#
loop_
_entity.id
_entity.type
_entity.pdbx_description
1 polymer ?
#
loop_
_entity_poly.entity_id
_entity_poly.type
_entity_poly.pdbx_seq_one_letter_code
_entity_poly.pdbx_strand_id
1 'polypeptide(L)'
;MSKSLVTVRLDLTRLKEHFELKLQAVKQLADVVDSVKHGSTDLVLLDMRDREDYGRGHIEGAISMPLEEIDKRYRNLPKDKDIVTYCYNRYCHLSTLGALKLVEHGIPAKEMNVGWKEWLSAGYPTHLSESADGLDCVGRCIIENRSRLEKNGSWESEVTPSRS
;
A
#
# COMPACT_ATOMS: atom_id res chain seq x y z
N MET A 1 25.75 -29.52 -32.03
CA MET A 1 24.29 -29.24 -31.89
C MET A 1 24.12 -27.76 -31.50
N SER A 2 23.79 -26.95 -32.50
CA SER A 2 23.58 -25.51 -32.32
C SER A 2 22.26 -25.27 -31.60
N LYS A 3 22.29 -24.71 -30.38
CA LYS A 3 21.07 -24.20 -29.71
C LYS A 3 20.64 -22.97 -30.47
N SER A 4 19.58 -23.08 -31.27
CA SER A 4 18.88 -21.96 -31.87
C SER A 4 18.41 -21.03 -30.74
N LEU A 5 19.05 -19.88 -30.60
CA LEU A 5 18.55 -18.77 -29.80
C LEU A 5 17.27 -18.27 -30.50
N VAL A 6 16.10 -18.69 -29.97
CA VAL A 6 14.84 -18.08 -30.37
C VAL A 6 14.90 -16.63 -29.91
N THR A 7 15.25 -15.75 -30.84
CA THR A 7 15.16 -14.31 -30.62
C THR A 7 13.67 -13.97 -30.55
N VAL A 8 13.12 -13.88 -29.34
CA VAL A 8 11.76 -13.36 -29.15
C VAL A 8 11.79 -11.90 -29.56
N ARG A 9 11.25 -11.58 -30.74
CA ARG A 9 11.04 -10.21 -31.17
C ARG A 9 10.05 -9.58 -30.20
N LEU A 10 10.52 -8.65 -29.37
CA LEU A 10 9.67 -7.86 -28.50
C LEU A 10 8.67 -7.06 -29.35
N ASP A 11 7.40 -7.31 -29.15
CA ASP A 11 6.34 -6.48 -29.71
C ASP A 11 6.26 -5.18 -28.91
N LEU A 12 6.82 -4.12 -29.48
CA LEU A 12 6.91 -2.81 -28.82
C LEU A 12 5.53 -2.21 -28.52
N THR A 13 4.51 -2.51 -29.33
CA THR A 13 3.14 -2.05 -29.08
C THR A 13 2.58 -2.67 -27.83
N ARG A 14 2.67 -3.99 -27.70
CA ARG A 14 2.25 -4.71 -26.50
C ARG A 14 3.04 -4.32 -25.26
N LEU A 15 4.32 -4.07 -25.43
CA LEU A 15 5.17 -3.63 -24.31
C LEU A 15 4.76 -2.24 -23.82
N LYS A 16 4.46 -1.33 -24.75
CA LYS A 16 3.92 0.00 -24.41
C LYS A 16 2.60 -0.11 -23.66
N GLU A 17 1.64 -0.86 -24.18
CA GLU A 17 0.34 -1.10 -23.55
C GLU A 17 0.50 -1.66 -22.13
N HIS A 18 1.41 -2.62 -21.94
CA HIS A 18 1.70 -3.18 -20.62
C HIS A 18 2.17 -2.11 -19.63
N PHE A 19 3.11 -1.24 -20.03
CA PHE A 19 3.60 -0.20 -19.14
C PHE A 19 2.55 0.87 -18.86
N GLU A 20 1.73 1.24 -19.84
CA GLU A 20 0.61 2.17 -19.65
C GLU A 20 -0.41 1.62 -18.66
N LEU A 21 -0.81 0.36 -18.78
CA LEU A 21 -1.70 -0.32 -17.85
C LEU A 21 -1.09 -0.43 -16.44
N LYS A 22 0.21 -0.76 -16.34
CA LYS A 22 0.90 -0.83 -15.06
C LYS A 22 0.91 0.52 -14.34
N LEU A 23 1.15 1.62 -15.06
CA LEU A 23 1.11 2.97 -14.50
C LEU A 23 -0.30 3.36 -14.03
N GLN A 24 -1.35 2.89 -14.70
CA GLN A 24 -2.73 3.13 -14.31
C GLN A 24 -3.16 2.28 -13.11
N ALA A 25 -2.65 1.04 -13.02
CA ALA A 25 -3.05 0.07 -11.99
C ALA A 25 -2.37 0.31 -10.63
N VAL A 26 -1.29 1.11 -10.58
CA VAL A 26 -0.48 1.31 -9.39
C VAL A 26 -0.60 2.74 -8.88
N LYS A 27 -0.91 2.90 -7.59
CA LYS A 27 -0.80 4.17 -6.87
C LYS A 27 0.59 4.29 -6.25
N GLN A 28 1.26 5.39 -6.52
CA GLN A 28 2.60 5.63 -5.99
C GLN A 28 2.58 5.86 -4.48
N LEU A 29 3.57 5.32 -3.78
CA LEU A 29 3.71 5.48 -2.33
C LEU A 29 3.68 6.96 -1.90
N ALA A 30 4.37 7.84 -2.62
CA ALA A 30 4.44 9.26 -2.29
C ALA A 30 3.06 9.92 -2.26
N ASP A 31 2.19 9.59 -3.22
CA ASP A 31 0.82 10.14 -3.28
C ASP A 31 -0.04 9.65 -2.13
N VAL A 32 0.13 8.37 -1.75
CA VAL A 32 -0.61 7.79 -0.62
C VAL A 32 -0.14 8.41 0.69
N VAL A 33 1.17 8.56 0.89
CA VAL A 33 1.76 9.20 2.08
C VAL A 33 1.26 10.64 2.22
N ASP A 34 1.26 11.39 1.14
CA ASP A 34 0.77 12.78 1.11
C ASP A 34 -0.71 12.84 1.51
N SER A 35 -1.54 12.00 0.88
CA SER A 35 -2.98 11.91 1.18
C SER A 35 -3.25 11.55 2.65
N VAL A 36 -2.53 10.57 3.20
CA VAL A 36 -2.70 10.15 4.61
C VAL A 36 -2.24 11.23 5.56
N LYS A 37 -1.09 11.87 5.32
CA LYS A 37 -0.56 12.95 6.19
C LYS A 37 -1.47 14.17 6.25
N HIS A 38 -2.13 14.51 5.16
CA HIS A 38 -3.02 15.68 5.09
C HIS A 38 -4.50 15.32 5.35
N GLY A 39 -4.81 14.07 5.68
CA GLY A 39 -6.18 13.62 5.93
C GLY A 39 -7.10 13.80 4.72
N SER A 40 -6.58 13.57 3.51
CA SER A 40 -7.36 13.71 2.28
C SER A 40 -8.56 12.75 2.28
N THR A 41 -9.72 13.28 1.94
CA THR A 41 -10.95 12.49 1.81
C THR A 41 -11.13 11.88 0.41
N ASP A 42 -10.25 12.20 -0.55
CA ASP A 42 -10.35 11.75 -1.94
C ASP A 42 -9.75 10.35 -2.14
N LEU A 43 -8.99 9.86 -1.16
CA LEU A 43 -8.39 8.54 -1.15
C LEU A 43 -9.14 7.62 -0.17
N VAL A 44 -9.44 6.41 -0.61
CA VAL A 44 -9.90 5.31 0.24
C VAL A 44 -8.87 4.19 0.20
N LEU A 45 -8.20 3.97 1.32
CA LEU A 45 -7.18 2.95 1.46
C LEU A 45 -7.78 1.69 2.07
N LEU A 46 -7.64 0.55 1.39
CA LEU A 46 -8.20 -0.73 1.79
C LEU A 46 -7.08 -1.70 2.21
N ASP A 47 -7.16 -2.17 3.44
CA ASP A 47 -6.27 -3.20 3.98
C ASP A 47 -6.81 -4.58 3.64
N MET A 48 -6.09 -5.30 2.76
CA MET A 48 -6.46 -6.65 2.32
C MET A 48 -6.00 -7.77 3.25
N ARG A 49 -5.31 -7.43 4.35
CA ARG A 49 -4.90 -8.41 5.36
C ARG A 49 -6.11 -8.91 6.15
N ASP A 50 -5.90 -9.95 6.94
CA ASP A 50 -6.94 -10.41 7.84
C ASP A 50 -7.28 -9.37 8.93
N ARG A 51 -8.42 -9.56 9.59
CA ARG A 51 -8.93 -8.62 10.60
C ARG A 51 -8.08 -8.56 11.86
N GLU A 52 -7.41 -9.65 12.19
CA GLU A 52 -6.54 -9.72 13.37
C GLU A 52 -5.30 -8.86 13.17
N ASP A 53 -4.63 -8.99 12.02
CA ASP A 53 -3.47 -8.18 11.67
C ASP A 53 -3.82 -6.69 11.49
N TYR A 54 -4.97 -6.40 10.89
CA TYR A 54 -5.50 -5.03 10.84
C TYR A 54 -5.70 -4.47 12.25
N GLY A 55 -6.28 -5.26 13.16
CA GLY A 55 -6.54 -4.86 14.55
C GLY A 55 -5.26 -4.60 15.34
N ARG A 56 -4.17 -5.32 15.05
CA ARG A 56 -2.86 -5.09 15.68
C ARG A 56 -2.22 -3.77 15.24
N GLY A 57 -2.45 -3.36 13.99
CA GLY A 57 -1.99 -2.10 13.45
C GLY A 57 -2.23 -2.00 11.95
N HIS A 58 -2.53 -0.79 11.48
CA HIS A 58 -2.82 -0.50 10.09
C HIS A 58 -2.40 0.92 9.69
N ILE A 59 -2.39 1.23 8.41
CA ILE A 59 -2.16 2.58 7.91
C ILE A 59 -3.29 3.48 8.40
N GLU A 60 -2.95 4.66 8.90
CA GLU A 60 -3.93 5.60 9.43
C GLU A 60 -5.03 5.91 8.41
N GLY A 61 -6.29 5.80 8.84
CA GLY A 61 -7.47 6.01 8.00
C GLY A 61 -7.81 4.87 7.04
N ALA A 62 -7.04 3.78 7.01
CA ALA A 62 -7.36 2.61 6.19
C ALA A 62 -8.57 1.85 6.70
N ILE A 63 -9.29 1.22 5.79
CA ILE A 63 -10.47 0.40 6.07
C ILE A 63 -10.08 -1.08 5.91
N SER A 64 -10.39 -1.91 6.91
CA SER A 64 -10.24 -3.36 6.79
C SER A 64 -11.18 -3.92 5.73
N MET A 65 -10.62 -4.58 4.72
CA MET A 65 -11.34 -5.21 3.62
C MET A 65 -10.65 -6.52 3.21
N PRO A 66 -10.67 -7.56 4.05
CA PRO A 66 -10.15 -8.86 3.67
C PRO A 66 -10.74 -9.34 2.34
N LEU A 67 -9.93 -10.07 1.56
CA LEU A 67 -10.27 -10.48 0.19
C LEU A 67 -11.62 -11.22 0.09
N GLU A 68 -11.94 -12.05 1.08
CA GLU A 68 -13.20 -12.82 1.17
C GLU A 68 -14.44 -11.95 1.48
N GLU A 69 -14.23 -10.71 1.95
CA GLU A 69 -15.33 -9.80 2.28
C GLU A 69 -15.73 -8.88 1.13
N ILE A 70 -14.92 -8.79 0.08
CA ILE A 70 -15.15 -7.86 -1.03
C ILE A 70 -16.53 -8.06 -1.64
N ASP A 71 -16.92 -9.32 -1.95
CA ASP A 71 -18.24 -9.63 -2.59
C ASP A 71 -19.43 -9.13 -1.80
N LYS A 72 -19.28 -9.03 -0.48
CA LYS A 72 -20.36 -8.57 0.41
C LYS A 72 -20.35 -7.06 0.62
N ARG A 73 -19.17 -6.42 0.51
CA ARG A 73 -18.97 -5.04 0.98
C ARG A 73 -18.63 -4.02 -0.11
N TYR A 74 -18.30 -4.45 -1.34
CA TYR A 74 -17.90 -3.52 -2.41
C TYR A 74 -18.92 -2.44 -2.70
N ARG A 75 -20.24 -2.73 -2.52
CA ARG A 75 -21.33 -1.77 -2.76
C ARG A 75 -21.32 -0.57 -1.82
N ASN A 76 -20.67 -0.70 -0.68
CA ASN A 76 -20.56 0.37 0.32
C ASN A 76 -19.35 1.29 0.06
N LEU A 77 -18.53 0.98 -0.95
CA LEU A 77 -17.39 1.81 -1.31
C LEU A 77 -17.85 3.03 -2.11
N PRO A 78 -17.28 4.21 -1.86
CA PRO A 78 -17.57 5.39 -2.64
C PRO A 78 -17.08 5.22 -4.08
N LYS A 79 -17.85 5.71 -5.05
CA LYS A 79 -17.53 5.57 -6.47
C LYS A 79 -16.78 6.77 -7.05
N ASP A 80 -16.72 7.84 -6.29
CA ASP A 80 -16.16 9.14 -6.65
C ASP A 80 -14.75 9.36 -6.05
N LYS A 81 -14.18 8.33 -5.41
CA LYS A 81 -12.88 8.40 -4.75
C LYS A 81 -11.85 7.45 -5.37
N ASP A 82 -10.59 7.77 -5.18
CA ASP A 82 -9.47 6.92 -5.59
C ASP A 82 -9.33 5.75 -4.60
N ILE A 83 -9.67 4.55 -5.03
CA ILE A 83 -9.62 3.34 -4.18
C ILE A 83 -8.30 2.64 -4.38
N VAL A 84 -7.57 2.45 -3.28
CA VAL A 84 -6.23 1.86 -3.30
C VAL A 84 -6.16 0.71 -2.31
N THR A 85 -5.68 -0.43 -2.75
CA THR A 85 -5.49 -1.63 -1.92
C THR A 85 -4.04 -1.78 -1.48
N TYR A 86 -3.81 -2.30 -0.28
CA TYR A 86 -2.50 -2.72 0.19
C TYR A 86 -2.59 -4.02 1.00
N CYS A 87 -1.45 -4.67 1.23
CA CYS A 87 -1.38 -5.89 2.04
C CYS A 87 -0.11 -5.94 2.91
N TYR A 88 0.44 -7.11 3.22
CA TYR A 88 1.54 -7.28 4.17
C TYR A 88 2.86 -6.60 3.74
N ASN A 89 3.24 -6.77 2.48
CA ASN A 89 4.52 -6.27 1.93
C ASN A 89 4.48 -6.25 0.40
N ARG A 90 5.55 -5.74 -0.22
CA ARG A 90 5.69 -5.64 -1.70
C ARG A 90 5.65 -6.96 -2.46
N TYR A 91 5.81 -8.09 -1.80
CA TYR A 91 5.81 -9.42 -2.43
C TYR A 91 4.47 -10.14 -2.26
N CYS A 92 3.57 -9.58 -1.48
CA CYS A 92 2.24 -10.14 -1.25
C CYS A 92 1.30 -9.76 -2.38
N HIS A 93 0.59 -10.73 -2.93
CA HIS A 93 -0.34 -10.51 -4.04
C HIS A 93 -1.79 -10.20 -3.61
N LEU A 94 -2.08 -10.14 -2.31
CA LEU A 94 -3.45 -9.87 -1.83
C LEU A 94 -3.97 -8.49 -2.27
N SER A 95 -3.11 -7.48 -2.34
CA SER A 95 -3.47 -6.14 -2.86
C SER A 95 -3.89 -6.21 -4.33
N THR A 96 -3.09 -6.90 -5.15
CA THR A 96 -3.40 -7.09 -6.58
C THR A 96 -4.70 -7.88 -6.77
N LEU A 97 -4.89 -8.97 -6.01
CA LEU A 97 -6.12 -9.77 -6.06
C LEU A 97 -7.33 -8.98 -5.59
N GLY A 98 -7.18 -8.15 -4.55
CA GLY A 98 -8.23 -7.27 -4.07
C GLY A 98 -8.62 -6.21 -5.10
N ALA A 99 -7.64 -5.55 -5.72
CA ALA A 99 -7.88 -4.58 -6.78
C ALA A 99 -8.57 -5.23 -7.99
N LEU A 100 -8.08 -6.41 -8.43
CA LEU A 100 -8.71 -7.16 -9.52
C LEU A 100 -10.18 -7.46 -9.21
N LYS A 101 -10.46 -8.00 -8.04
CA LYS A 101 -11.82 -8.36 -7.63
C LYS A 101 -12.75 -7.14 -7.55
N LEU A 102 -12.24 -6.00 -7.09
CA LEU A 102 -13.00 -4.75 -7.11
C LEU A 102 -13.31 -4.28 -8.54
N VAL A 103 -12.34 -4.37 -9.45
CA VAL A 103 -12.52 -4.03 -10.87
C VAL A 103 -13.55 -4.95 -11.54
N GLU A 104 -13.56 -6.24 -11.23
CA GLU A 104 -14.60 -7.20 -11.69
C GLU A 104 -16.00 -6.79 -11.22
N HIS A 105 -16.12 -6.13 -10.07
CA HIS A 105 -17.37 -5.53 -9.58
C HIS A 105 -17.64 -4.11 -10.12
N GLY A 106 -16.85 -3.62 -11.06
CA GLY A 106 -17.00 -2.29 -11.66
C GLY A 106 -16.54 -1.13 -10.77
N ILE A 107 -15.69 -1.42 -9.76
CA ILE A 107 -15.07 -0.41 -8.90
C ILE A 107 -13.66 -0.17 -9.41
N PRO A 108 -13.31 1.04 -9.91
CA PRO A 108 -11.96 1.35 -10.32
C PRO A 108 -11.05 1.38 -9.10
N ALA A 109 -10.17 0.39 -8.99
CA ALA A 109 -9.23 0.25 -7.89
C ALA A 109 -7.80 0.14 -8.41
N LYS A 110 -6.86 0.62 -7.62
CA LYS A 110 -5.41 0.51 -7.84
C LYS A 110 -4.79 -0.25 -6.68
N GLU A 111 -3.63 -0.83 -6.91
CA GLU A 111 -2.80 -1.35 -5.83
C GLU A 111 -1.72 -0.35 -5.42
N MET A 112 -1.33 -0.35 -4.16
CA MET A 112 -0.12 0.33 -3.71
C MET A 112 1.10 -0.58 -3.94
N ASN A 113 2.20 -0.04 -4.47
CA ASN A 113 3.41 -0.79 -4.81
C ASN A 113 4.26 -1.23 -3.60
N VAL A 114 3.81 -0.95 -2.39
CA VAL A 114 4.38 -1.38 -1.11
C VAL A 114 3.27 -1.85 -0.19
N GLY A 115 3.62 -2.51 0.93
CA GLY A 115 2.65 -2.97 1.91
C GLY A 115 2.87 -2.39 3.30
N TRP A 116 2.17 -2.96 4.25
CA TRP A 116 2.23 -2.59 5.67
C TRP A 116 3.65 -2.57 6.23
N LYS A 117 4.46 -3.58 5.90
CA LYS A 117 5.81 -3.72 6.44
C LYS A 117 6.72 -2.57 6.02
N GLU A 118 6.70 -2.19 4.76
CA GLU A 118 7.49 -1.07 4.24
C GLU A 118 6.96 0.27 4.79
N TRP A 119 5.64 0.44 4.88
CA TRP A 119 5.00 1.62 5.45
C TRP A 119 5.42 1.84 6.91
N LEU A 120 5.30 0.79 7.72
CA LEU A 120 5.67 0.82 9.14
C LEU A 120 7.18 1.09 9.31
N SER A 121 8.04 0.43 8.51
CA SER A 121 9.50 0.61 8.57
C SER A 121 9.94 2.03 8.21
N ALA A 122 9.19 2.71 7.36
CA ALA A 122 9.45 4.11 6.99
C ALA A 122 8.93 5.13 8.01
N GLY A 123 8.24 4.68 9.06
CA GLY A 123 7.71 5.55 10.11
C GLY A 123 6.54 6.44 9.67
N TYR A 124 5.80 6.05 8.63
CA TYR A 124 4.63 6.79 8.17
C TYR A 124 3.42 6.65 9.12
N PRO A 125 2.42 7.54 9.04
CA PRO A 125 1.29 7.55 9.97
C PRO A 125 0.56 6.22 10.05
N THR A 126 0.39 5.71 11.26
CA THR A 126 -0.22 4.40 11.55
C THR A 126 -1.14 4.48 12.76
N HIS A 127 -2.19 3.67 12.73
CA HIS A 127 -2.94 3.33 13.91
C HIS A 127 -2.40 2.02 14.47
N LEU A 128 -1.95 2.00 15.73
CA LEU A 128 -1.44 0.81 16.41
C LEU A 128 -2.32 0.53 17.63
N SER A 129 -2.64 -0.75 17.88
CA SER A 129 -3.35 -1.12 19.10
C SER A 129 -2.44 -0.95 20.31
N GLU A 130 -3.01 -0.60 21.45
CA GLU A 130 -2.26 -0.45 22.72
C GLU A 130 -1.63 -1.77 23.21
N SER A 131 -2.16 -2.91 22.78
CA SER A 131 -1.58 -4.24 23.04
C SER A 131 -0.51 -4.57 22.00
N ALA A 132 0.66 -3.94 22.10
CA ALA A 132 1.79 -4.14 21.20
C ALA A 132 2.46 -5.54 21.28
N ASP A 133 1.91 -6.48 22.01
CA ASP A 133 2.47 -7.82 22.26
C ASP A 133 2.54 -8.71 21.01
N GLY A 134 1.97 -8.27 19.89
CA GLY A 134 1.97 -8.98 18.60
C GLY A 134 2.81 -8.36 17.50
N LEU A 135 3.53 -7.26 17.78
CA LEU A 135 4.44 -6.69 16.79
C LEU A 135 5.74 -7.49 16.72
N ASP A 136 6.18 -7.81 15.52
CA ASP A 136 7.54 -8.34 15.31
C ASP A 136 8.59 -7.35 15.84
N CYS A 137 9.85 -7.79 15.95
CA CYS A 137 10.92 -6.95 16.49
C CYS A 137 11.09 -5.62 15.73
N VAL A 138 10.71 -5.57 14.45
CA VAL A 138 10.75 -4.36 13.62
C VAL A 138 9.68 -3.38 14.08
N GLY A 139 8.45 -3.84 14.29
CA GLY A 139 7.35 -3.01 14.78
C GLY A 139 7.64 -2.42 16.16
N ARG A 140 8.19 -3.21 17.08
CA ARG A 140 8.60 -2.73 18.41
C ARG A 140 9.70 -1.67 18.35
N CYS A 141 10.75 -1.90 17.58
CA CYS A 141 11.85 -0.93 17.40
C CYS A 141 11.36 0.40 16.84
N ILE A 142 10.36 0.39 15.93
CA ILE A 142 9.82 1.62 15.34
C ILE A 142 8.99 2.39 16.35
N ILE A 143 8.17 1.72 17.17
CA ILE A 143 7.39 2.37 18.23
C ILE A 143 8.32 2.99 19.27
N GLU A 144 9.34 2.27 19.71
CA GLU A 144 10.34 2.78 20.66
C GLU A 144 11.10 3.99 20.10
N ASN A 145 11.50 3.94 18.81
CA ASN A 145 12.16 5.05 18.15
C ASN A 145 11.22 6.26 17.94
N ARG A 146 9.96 6.04 17.56
CA ARG A 146 8.96 7.12 17.43
C ARG A 146 8.75 7.82 18.77
N SER A 147 8.53 7.08 19.83
CA SER A 147 8.38 7.64 21.19
C SER A 147 9.62 8.40 21.66
N ARG A 148 10.80 8.01 21.18
CA ARG A 148 12.08 8.68 21.46
C ARG A 148 12.23 9.98 20.65
N LEU A 149 11.80 9.99 19.38
CA LEU A 149 11.83 11.14 18.49
C LEU A 149 10.80 12.20 18.90
N GLU A 150 9.59 11.79 19.29
CA GLU A 150 8.55 12.69 19.80
C GLU A 150 8.99 13.38 21.09
N LYS A 151 9.73 12.69 21.97
CA LYS A 151 10.30 13.27 23.19
C LYS A 151 11.46 14.24 22.94
N ASN A 152 12.17 14.09 21.82
CA ASN A 152 13.37 14.88 21.50
C ASN A 152 13.12 16.01 20.49
N GLY A 153 11.91 16.17 19.96
CA GLY A 153 11.51 17.30 19.08
C GLY A 153 12.28 17.45 17.76
N SER A 154 12.93 16.40 17.24
CA SER A 154 13.96 16.54 16.19
C SER A 154 13.66 15.85 14.85
N TRP A 155 12.40 15.66 14.46
CA TRP A 155 12.13 15.01 13.17
C TRP A 155 11.93 15.97 11.97
N GLU A 156 11.92 17.30 12.18
CA GLU A 156 11.66 18.27 11.12
C GLU A 156 12.88 18.70 10.28
N SER A 157 14.10 18.20 10.55
CA SER A 157 15.31 18.82 9.97
C SER A 157 16.13 17.99 8.98
N GLU A 158 15.75 16.76 8.58
CA GLU A 158 16.64 15.91 7.78
C GLU A 158 16.12 15.49 6.39
N VAL A 159 15.17 16.16 5.79
CA VAL A 159 14.82 15.93 4.38
C VAL A 159 15.07 17.20 3.56
N THR A 160 16.34 17.55 3.40
CA THR A 160 16.77 18.38 2.28
C THR A 160 17.37 17.49 1.21
N PRO A 161 16.82 17.44 -0.03
CA PRO A 161 17.50 16.79 -1.12
C PRO A 161 18.71 17.62 -1.54
N SER A 162 19.90 17.06 -1.42
CA SER A 162 21.11 17.64 -2.01
C SER A 162 20.94 17.74 -3.52
N ARG A 163 20.83 18.96 -4.02
CA ARG A 163 21.03 19.27 -5.44
C ARG A 163 22.51 19.20 -5.75
N SER A 164 22.87 18.34 -6.67
CA SER A 164 24.04 18.47 -7.54
C SER A 164 23.72 17.82 -8.87
#